data_07ad762743ff7a25709645569ec00214
#
_entry.id   07ad762743ff7a25709645569ec00214
#
_cell.length_a   1.000
_cell.length_b   1.000
_cell.length_c   1.000
_cell.angle_alpha   90.00
_cell.angle_beta   90.00
_cell.angle_gamma   90.00
#
_symmetry.space_group_name_H-M   'P 1'
#
loop_
_entity.id
_entity.type
_entity.pdbx_description
1 polymer ?
#
loop_
_entity_poly.entity_id
_entity_poly.type
_entity_poly.pdbx_seq_one_letter_code
_entity_poly.pdbx_strand_id
1 'polypeptide(L)'
;PVTTQCTTNNGVSDGMAEFVCPLCATIHLSGSTITLTSCAMAVMVMMNQSISFGKMFPFILMLGVTMVAAPGVPGGAVMAALGILQSMLGFDETMCGLMIALYIAQDSFGTACNVTGDGAIAVFMDAITGKKKAAAK
;
A
#
# COMPACT_ATOMS: atom_id res chain seq x y z
N PRO A 1 11.60 2.48 -12.55
CA PRO A 1 11.82 2.89 -13.96
C PRO A 1 10.57 2.68 -14.82
N VAL A 2 9.93 1.49 -14.78
CA VAL A 2 8.74 1.21 -15.62
C VAL A 2 7.58 2.11 -15.26
N THR A 3 7.26 2.26 -13.97
CA THR A 3 6.17 3.14 -13.51
C THR A 3 6.41 4.58 -13.92
N THR A 4 7.64 5.09 -13.76
CA THR A 4 8.02 6.45 -14.18
C THR A 4 7.80 6.64 -15.67
N GLN A 5 8.27 5.72 -16.51
CA GLN A 5 8.10 5.79 -17.95
C GLN A 5 6.61 5.73 -18.36
N CYS A 6 5.81 4.84 -17.76
CA CYS A 6 4.38 4.79 -18.02
C CYS A 6 3.67 6.09 -17.61
N THR A 7 4.10 6.70 -16.52
CA THR A 7 3.55 7.97 -16.02
C THR A 7 3.86 9.12 -17.00
N THR A 8 5.09 9.19 -17.51
CA THR A 8 5.47 10.16 -18.56
C THR A 8 4.67 9.93 -19.85
N ASN A 9 4.50 8.67 -20.26
CA ASN A 9 3.69 8.33 -21.44
C ASN A 9 2.22 8.75 -21.29
N ASN A 10 1.72 8.86 -20.07
CA ASN A 10 0.38 9.39 -19.75
C ASN A 10 0.31 10.93 -19.74
N GLY A 11 1.37 11.62 -20.15
CA GLY A 11 1.39 13.06 -20.30
C GLY A 11 1.87 13.86 -19.08
N VAL A 12 2.37 13.20 -18.05
CA VAL A 12 3.01 13.86 -16.90
C VAL A 12 4.40 14.34 -17.29
N SER A 13 4.79 15.53 -16.87
CA SER A 13 6.13 16.06 -17.12
C SER A 13 7.21 15.17 -16.50
N ASP A 14 8.36 15.02 -17.18
CA ASP A 14 9.46 14.15 -16.76
C ASP A 14 9.89 14.43 -15.31
N GLY A 15 10.13 15.68 -14.96
CA GLY A 15 10.55 16.05 -13.61
C GLY A 15 9.52 15.74 -12.54
N MET A 16 8.22 15.76 -12.86
CA MET A 16 7.17 15.37 -11.92
C MET A 16 7.11 13.84 -11.77
N ALA A 17 7.20 13.11 -12.87
CA ALA A 17 7.21 11.64 -12.85
C ALA A 17 8.43 11.11 -12.10
N GLU A 18 9.62 11.66 -12.33
CA GLU A 18 10.87 11.29 -11.65
C GLU A 18 10.87 11.61 -10.14
N PHE A 19 10.10 12.60 -9.73
CA PHE A 19 9.96 12.95 -8.30
C PHE A 19 8.86 12.12 -7.62
N VAL A 20 7.66 12.08 -8.18
CA VAL A 20 6.48 11.51 -7.51
C VAL A 20 6.54 9.98 -7.49
N CYS A 21 6.93 9.32 -8.60
CA CYS A 21 6.92 7.85 -8.65
C CYS A 21 7.86 7.20 -7.62
N PRO A 22 9.14 7.61 -7.47
CA PRO A 22 10.00 7.03 -6.43
C PRO A 22 9.54 7.36 -5.01
N LEU A 23 9.00 8.57 -4.79
CA LEU A 23 8.46 8.95 -3.49
C LEU A 23 7.26 8.10 -3.11
N CYS A 24 6.27 7.98 -4.01
CA CYS A 24 5.07 7.18 -3.79
C CYS A 24 5.37 5.70 -3.66
N ALA A 25 6.37 5.17 -4.37
CA ALA A 25 6.79 3.78 -4.23
C ALA A 25 7.20 3.38 -2.80
N THR A 26 7.55 4.36 -1.96
CA THR A 26 7.91 4.12 -0.55
C THR A 26 6.81 4.49 0.44
N ILE A 27 5.97 5.48 0.13
CA ILE A 27 4.98 6.01 1.09
C ILE A 27 3.52 5.74 0.71
N HIS A 28 3.25 5.31 -0.53
CA HIS A 28 1.90 5.07 -1.02
C HIS A 28 1.69 3.59 -1.35
N LEU A 29 1.28 2.80 -0.36
CA LEU A 29 1.02 1.37 -0.46
C LEU A 29 -0.46 1.05 -0.16
N SER A 30 -1.37 1.78 -0.80
CA SER A 30 -2.82 1.66 -0.59
C SER A 30 -3.36 0.27 -0.91
N GLY A 31 -2.94 -0.32 -2.02
CA GLY A 31 -3.34 -1.68 -2.41
C GLY A 31 -2.84 -2.73 -1.42
N SER A 32 -1.57 -2.65 -0.98
CA SER A 32 -1.02 -3.56 0.02
C SER A 32 -1.74 -3.42 1.36
N THR A 33 -2.08 -2.20 1.78
CA THR A 33 -2.83 -1.95 3.03
C THR A 33 -4.23 -2.55 2.97
N ILE A 34 -4.94 -2.39 1.85
CA ILE A 34 -6.28 -2.98 1.65
C ILE A 34 -6.18 -4.50 1.63
N THR A 35 -5.23 -5.07 0.90
CA THR A 35 -5.04 -6.53 0.82
C THR A 35 -4.72 -7.11 2.19
N LEU A 36 -3.77 -6.52 2.93
CA LEU A 36 -3.41 -6.97 4.29
C LEU A 36 -4.60 -6.90 5.25
N THR A 37 -5.34 -5.81 5.22
CA THR A 37 -6.53 -5.65 6.07
C THR A 37 -7.59 -6.69 5.74
N SER A 38 -7.85 -6.92 4.45
CA SER A 38 -8.84 -7.91 3.99
C SER A 38 -8.42 -9.34 4.35
N CYS A 39 -7.15 -9.70 4.15
CA CYS A 39 -6.61 -10.99 4.57
C CYS A 39 -6.68 -11.18 6.08
N ALA A 40 -6.34 -10.15 6.87
CA ALA A 40 -6.44 -10.21 8.33
C ALA A 40 -7.88 -10.48 8.79
N MET A 41 -8.85 -9.77 8.22
CA MET A 41 -10.27 -10.03 8.51
C MET A 41 -10.69 -11.44 8.09
N ALA A 42 -10.25 -11.92 6.93
CA ALA A 42 -10.55 -13.28 6.48
C ALA A 42 -9.98 -14.34 7.46
N VAL A 43 -8.73 -14.20 7.89
CA VAL A 43 -8.12 -15.10 8.88
C VAL A 43 -8.88 -15.06 10.21
N MET A 44 -9.25 -13.85 10.69
CA MET A 44 -10.05 -13.71 11.91
C MET A 44 -11.40 -14.45 11.81
N VAL A 45 -12.11 -14.32 10.68
CA VAL A 45 -13.37 -15.06 10.43
C VAL A 45 -13.13 -16.56 10.41
N MET A 46 -12.12 -17.04 9.70
CA MET A 46 -11.78 -18.47 9.64
C MET A 46 -11.47 -19.07 11.03
N MET A 47 -10.89 -18.26 11.91
CA MET A 47 -10.54 -18.66 13.29
C MET A 47 -11.64 -18.32 14.32
N ASN A 48 -12.85 -17.99 13.84
CA ASN A 48 -14.00 -17.61 14.68
C ASN A 48 -13.71 -16.44 15.64
N GLN A 49 -12.80 -15.54 15.28
CA GLN A 49 -12.54 -14.33 16.04
C GLN A 49 -13.54 -13.23 15.68
N SER A 50 -13.97 -12.46 16.67
CA SER A 50 -14.87 -11.32 16.43
C SER A 50 -14.13 -10.15 15.80
N ILE A 51 -14.67 -9.65 14.68
CA ILE A 51 -14.21 -8.42 14.06
C ILE A 51 -15.00 -7.26 14.67
N SER A 52 -14.31 -6.27 15.20
CA SER A 52 -14.92 -5.03 15.67
C SER A 52 -14.19 -3.81 15.13
N PHE A 53 -14.93 -2.74 14.88
CA PHE A 53 -14.35 -1.48 14.43
C PHE A 53 -13.30 -0.94 15.42
N GLY A 54 -13.55 -1.10 16.72
CA GLY A 54 -12.62 -0.65 17.77
C GLY A 54 -11.25 -1.35 17.74
N LYS A 55 -11.17 -2.59 17.25
CA LYS A 55 -9.90 -3.30 17.04
C LYS A 55 -9.28 -2.99 15.68
N MET A 56 -10.09 -2.96 14.63
CA MET A 56 -9.61 -2.79 13.26
C MET A 56 -9.12 -1.37 12.97
N PHE A 57 -9.79 -0.35 13.49
CA PHE A 57 -9.42 1.03 13.20
C PHE A 57 -8.01 1.41 13.68
N PRO A 58 -7.61 1.16 14.94
CA PRO A 58 -6.23 1.39 15.37
C PRO A 58 -5.22 0.54 14.60
N PHE A 59 -5.57 -0.71 14.28
CA PHE A 59 -4.72 -1.60 13.48
C PHE A 59 -4.47 -1.00 12.08
N ILE A 60 -5.51 -0.53 11.38
CA ILE A 60 -5.39 0.06 10.04
C ILE A 60 -4.51 1.32 10.06
N LEU A 61 -4.65 2.17 11.08
CA LEU A 61 -3.80 3.36 11.23
C LEU A 61 -2.33 2.97 11.43
N MET A 62 -2.07 2.00 12.32
CA MET A 62 -0.72 1.52 12.57
C MET A 62 -0.14 0.78 11.36
N LEU A 63 -0.97 0.05 10.63
CA LEU A 63 -0.57 -0.61 9.37
C LEU A 63 -0.10 0.43 8.35
N GLY A 64 -0.82 1.56 8.20
CA GLY A 64 -0.40 2.64 7.32
C GLY A 64 0.99 3.18 7.65
N VAL A 65 1.32 3.34 8.93
CA VAL A 65 2.67 3.74 9.38
C VAL A 65 3.69 2.63 9.08
N THR A 66 3.34 1.38 9.37
CA THR A 66 4.24 0.23 9.18
C THR A 66 4.58 0.01 7.70
N MET A 67 3.64 0.28 6.79
CA MET A 67 3.87 0.12 5.35
C MET A 67 4.97 1.01 4.79
N VAL A 68 5.24 2.16 5.39
CA VAL A 68 6.37 3.03 4.99
C VAL A 68 7.73 2.33 5.18
N ALA A 69 7.81 1.38 6.12
CA ALA A 69 9.01 0.59 6.39
C ALA A 69 9.03 -0.77 5.66
N ALA A 70 8.00 -1.09 4.88
CA ALA A 70 7.90 -2.37 4.20
C ALA A 70 8.93 -2.47 3.05
N PRO A 71 9.74 -3.54 3.00
CA PRO A 71 10.69 -3.71 1.90
C PRO A 71 9.97 -4.04 0.59
N GLY A 72 10.47 -3.50 -0.52
CA GLY A 72 9.92 -3.70 -1.88
C GLY A 72 10.26 -5.06 -2.48
N VAL A 73 10.01 -6.14 -1.74
CA VAL A 73 10.19 -7.53 -2.20
C VAL A 73 8.88 -8.30 -2.06
N PRO A 74 8.64 -9.36 -2.85
CA PRO A 74 7.45 -10.19 -2.71
C PRO A 74 7.23 -10.64 -1.25
N GLY A 75 6.03 -10.41 -0.72
CA GLY A 75 5.70 -10.71 0.68
C GLY A 75 6.30 -9.73 1.70
N GLY A 76 7.06 -8.71 1.29
CA GLY A 76 7.72 -7.77 2.23
C GLY A 76 6.73 -7.03 3.12
N ALA A 77 5.58 -6.65 2.59
CA ALA A 77 4.56 -5.94 3.35
C ALA A 77 3.94 -6.81 4.46
N VAL A 78 3.63 -8.08 4.21
CA VAL A 78 3.11 -8.97 5.27
C VAL A 78 4.15 -9.26 6.33
N MET A 79 5.42 -9.42 5.95
CA MET A 79 6.51 -9.63 6.92
C MET A 79 6.67 -8.42 7.84
N ALA A 80 6.60 -7.21 7.31
CA ALA A 80 6.62 -5.98 8.11
C ALA A 80 5.42 -5.88 9.06
N ALA A 81 4.25 -6.39 8.66
CA ALA A 81 3.01 -6.32 9.43
C ALA A 81 2.87 -7.39 10.53
N LEU A 82 3.68 -8.46 10.54
CA LEU A 82 3.51 -9.58 11.50
C LEU A 82 3.49 -9.11 12.95
N GLY A 83 4.39 -8.23 13.34
CA GLY A 83 4.45 -7.72 14.71
C GLY A 83 3.18 -7.01 15.16
N ILE A 84 2.55 -6.22 14.29
CA ILE A 84 1.29 -5.53 14.62
C ILE A 84 0.08 -6.47 14.53
N LEU A 85 0.09 -7.47 13.66
CA LEU A 85 -0.93 -8.52 13.63
C LEU A 85 -0.96 -9.29 14.95
N GLN A 86 0.20 -9.67 15.48
CA GLN A 86 0.32 -10.36 16.76
C GLN A 86 -0.06 -9.45 17.93
N SER A 87 0.52 -8.26 18.02
CA SER A 87 0.33 -7.38 19.19
C SER A 87 -1.04 -6.71 19.27
N MET A 88 -1.65 -6.34 18.13
CA MET A 88 -2.91 -5.60 18.10
C MET A 88 -4.13 -6.49 17.84
N LEU A 89 -4.01 -7.52 17.00
CA LEU A 89 -5.11 -8.42 16.65
C LEU A 89 -5.04 -9.77 17.38
N GLY A 90 -3.92 -10.07 18.05
CA GLY A 90 -3.76 -11.32 18.79
C GLY A 90 -3.53 -12.54 17.91
N PHE A 91 -2.87 -12.37 16.77
CA PHE A 91 -2.56 -13.47 15.86
C PHE A 91 -1.51 -14.40 16.47
N ASP A 92 -1.83 -15.69 16.51
CA ASP A 92 -0.86 -16.73 16.83
C ASP A 92 -0.02 -17.13 15.60
N GLU A 93 0.89 -18.09 15.77
CA GLU A 93 1.76 -18.55 14.69
C GLU A 93 0.99 -19.17 13.51
N THR A 94 -0.11 -19.87 13.79
CA THR A 94 -0.97 -20.48 12.76
C THR A 94 -1.67 -19.41 11.94
N MET A 95 -2.23 -18.40 12.60
CA MET A 95 -2.86 -17.25 11.94
C MET A 95 -1.85 -16.45 11.11
N CYS A 96 -0.65 -16.25 11.63
CA CYS A 96 0.43 -15.60 10.89
C CYS A 96 0.84 -16.41 9.65
N GLY A 97 0.93 -17.73 9.76
CA GLY A 97 1.20 -18.60 8.60
C GLY A 97 0.12 -18.52 7.52
N LEU A 98 -1.16 -18.56 7.91
CA LEU A 98 -2.30 -18.34 7.00
C LEU A 98 -2.25 -16.95 6.35
N MET A 99 -1.94 -15.93 7.14
CA MET A 99 -1.84 -14.56 6.66
C MET A 99 -0.76 -14.40 5.59
N ILE A 100 0.43 -14.98 5.81
CA ILE A 100 1.52 -14.98 4.84
C ILE A 100 1.09 -15.68 3.54
N ALA A 101 0.49 -16.86 3.64
CA ALA A 101 0.06 -17.64 2.47
C ALA A 101 -1.00 -16.89 1.64
N LEU A 102 -2.03 -16.34 2.30
CA LEU A 102 -3.08 -15.57 1.63
C LEU A 102 -2.54 -14.29 0.99
N TYR A 103 -1.66 -13.58 1.70
CA TYR A 103 -1.10 -12.33 1.19
C TYR A 103 -0.21 -12.56 -0.03
N ILE A 104 0.70 -13.54 0.02
CA ILE A 104 1.61 -13.85 -1.12
C ILE A 104 0.80 -14.21 -2.38
N ALA A 105 -0.31 -14.93 -2.23
CA ALA A 105 -1.19 -15.27 -3.35
C ALA A 105 -1.84 -14.05 -4.00
N GLN A 106 -1.98 -12.93 -3.28
CA GLN A 106 -2.67 -11.72 -3.74
C GLN A 106 -1.75 -10.49 -3.90
N ASP A 107 -0.47 -10.62 -3.58
CA ASP A 107 0.50 -9.50 -3.56
C ASP A 107 0.58 -8.75 -4.89
N SER A 108 0.47 -9.46 -6.01
CA SER A 108 0.48 -8.85 -7.35
C SER A 108 -0.72 -7.90 -7.59
N PHE A 109 -1.89 -8.20 -7.04
CA PHE A 109 -3.06 -7.31 -7.14
C PHE A 109 -2.88 -6.04 -6.30
N GLY A 110 -2.36 -6.19 -5.08
CA GLY A 110 -2.00 -5.06 -4.23
C GLY A 110 -0.97 -4.16 -4.89
N THR A 111 0.06 -4.74 -5.48
CA THR A 111 1.11 -4.03 -6.22
C THR A 111 0.55 -3.29 -7.44
N ALA A 112 -0.34 -3.91 -8.22
CA ALA A 112 -1.00 -3.26 -9.35
C ALA A 112 -1.78 -2.00 -8.91
N CYS A 113 -2.50 -2.08 -7.79
CA CYS A 113 -3.19 -0.93 -7.22
C CYS A 113 -2.21 0.16 -6.75
N ASN A 114 -1.09 -0.21 -6.12
CA ASN A 114 -0.08 0.75 -5.68
C ASN A 114 0.46 1.55 -6.86
N VAL A 115 0.98 0.90 -7.90
CA VAL A 115 1.59 1.60 -9.06
C VAL A 115 0.57 2.42 -9.86
N THR A 116 -0.69 1.96 -9.94
CA THR A 116 -1.76 2.72 -10.58
C THR A 116 -2.07 4.00 -9.78
N GLY A 117 -2.12 3.89 -8.47
CA GLY A 117 -2.30 5.03 -7.56
C GLY A 117 -1.15 6.03 -7.65
N ASP A 118 0.09 5.55 -7.72
CA ASP A 118 1.28 6.40 -7.88
C ASP A 118 1.19 7.23 -9.17
N GLY A 119 0.80 6.61 -10.27
CA GLY A 119 0.57 7.29 -11.54
C GLY A 119 -0.55 8.33 -11.46
N ALA A 120 -1.65 8.00 -10.80
CA ALA A 120 -2.77 8.93 -10.60
C ALA A 120 -2.36 10.15 -9.75
N ILE A 121 -1.59 9.94 -8.69
CA ILE A 121 -1.04 11.02 -7.85
C ILE A 121 -0.13 11.91 -8.69
N ALA A 122 0.74 11.34 -9.53
CA ALA A 122 1.63 12.10 -10.39
C ALA A 122 0.86 12.97 -11.39
N VAL A 123 -0.19 12.44 -12.05
CA VAL A 123 -1.08 13.21 -12.95
C VAL A 123 -1.73 14.38 -12.20
N PHE A 124 -2.26 14.12 -11.01
CA PHE A 124 -2.90 15.14 -10.20
C PHE A 124 -1.93 16.26 -9.78
N MET A 125 -0.74 15.88 -9.33
CA MET A 125 0.30 16.83 -8.93
C MET A 125 0.80 17.66 -10.08
N ASP A 126 1.00 17.06 -11.25
CA ASP A 126 1.43 17.79 -12.46
C ASP A 126 0.37 18.79 -12.92
N ALA A 127 -0.90 18.41 -12.90
CA ALA A 127 -2.02 19.30 -13.25
C ALA A 127 -2.12 20.53 -12.34
N ILE A 128 -1.87 20.39 -11.04
CA ILE A 128 -1.89 21.51 -10.08
C ILE A 128 -0.66 22.40 -10.28
N THR A 129 0.51 21.80 -10.45
CA THR A 129 1.78 22.54 -10.57
C THR A 129 1.89 23.22 -11.92
N GLY A 130 1.43 22.57 -13.00
CA GLY A 130 1.40 23.12 -14.35
C GLY A 130 0.51 24.36 -14.46
N LYS A 131 -0.66 24.35 -13.81
CA LYS A 131 -1.53 25.55 -13.75
C LYS A 131 -0.88 26.74 -13.04
N LYS A 132 -0.08 26.51 -12.00
CA LYS A 132 0.65 27.58 -11.30
C LYS A 132 1.74 28.20 -12.19
N LYS A 133 2.45 27.40 -13.00
CA LYS A 133 3.45 27.90 -13.93
C LYS A 133 2.83 28.72 -15.07
N ALA A 134 1.66 28.34 -15.55
CA ALA A 134 0.93 29.08 -16.61
C ALA A 134 0.37 30.40 -16.08
N ALA A 135 -0.05 30.50 -14.83
CA ALA A 135 -0.57 31.72 -14.20
C ALA A 135 0.54 32.70 -13.75
N ALA A 136 1.80 32.27 -13.71
CA ALA A 136 2.95 33.08 -13.31
C ALA A 136 3.73 33.67 -14.53
N LYS A 137 3.27 33.40 -15.75
CA LYS A 137 3.73 34.01 -17.01
C LYS A 137 2.72 35.02 -17.52
#